data_35b5545658020c5852e7dbce7f8d6bc3
#
_entry.id   35b5545658020c5852e7dbce7f8d6bc3
#
_cell.length_a   1.000
_cell.length_b   1.000
_cell.length_c   1.000
_cell.angle_alpha   90.00
_cell.angle_beta   90.00
_cell.angle_gamma   90.00
#
_symmetry.space_group_name_H-M   'P 1'
#
loop_
_entity.id
_entity.type
_entity.pdbx_description
1 polymer ?
#
loop_
_entity_poly.entity_id
_entity_poly.type
_entity_poly.pdbx_seq_one_letter_code
_entity_poly.pdbx_strand_id
1 'polypeptide(L)'
;YGLVGAVVESADYSRRLGGLLGAFFVAVGGASTTALRLLVGQLPEDLATTVGQPVFGFAASRYGIPLAEFIAQQGSLDGWSWWYPRYVVPGTLQEFPFYALIKGDLHGHALSTGYVVLAAALAYSYYRLPAERRRRRLAVLLGGLGVVAGVFGFMNTWSLPTAVGLAWLAVAAADAHPATLFPDGVAKRLRGPDASPDSGWGARLGSECWRLVLAVVPAIVVGVLGVVLA
;
A
#
# COMPACT_ATOMS: atom_id res chain seq x y z
N TYR A 1 2.17 -12.71 1.80
CA TYR A 1 2.18 -13.98 1.07
C TYR A 1 0.86 -14.24 0.33
N GLY A 2 -0.27 -14.29 1.05
CA GLY A 2 -1.56 -14.68 0.45
C GLY A 2 -2.07 -13.78 -0.67
N LEU A 3 -2.04 -12.45 -0.48
CA LEU A 3 -2.53 -11.50 -1.48
C LEU A 3 -1.71 -11.58 -2.78
N VAL A 4 -0.37 -11.48 -2.68
CA VAL A 4 0.51 -11.53 -3.86
C VAL A 4 0.41 -12.88 -4.55
N GLY A 5 0.34 -13.98 -3.78
CA GLY A 5 0.14 -15.32 -4.33
C GLY A 5 -1.16 -15.43 -5.13
N ALA A 6 -2.28 -14.87 -4.64
CA ALA A 6 -3.55 -14.89 -5.34
C ALA A 6 -3.55 -14.05 -6.63
N VAL A 7 -2.88 -12.88 -6.61
CA VAL A 7 -2.74 -12.02 -7.80
C VAL A 7 -1.89 -12.71 -8.86
N VAL A 8 -0.76 -13.30 -8.45
CA VAL A 8 0.17 -14.00 -9.36
C VAL A 8 -0.48 -15.26 -9.96
N GLU A 9 -1.25 -16.01 -9.17
CA GLU A 9 -2.00 -17.17 -9.66
C GLU A 9 -3.06 -16.79 -10.71
N SER A 10 -3.69 -15.63 -10.55
CA SER A 10 -4.65 -15.11 -11.54
C SER A 10 -4.00 -14.76 -12.89
N ALA A 11 -2.68 -14.61 -12.93
CA ALA A 11 -1.86 -14.37 -14.11
C ALA A 11 -1.06 -15.61 -14.57
N ASP A 12 -1.53 -16.81 -14.23
CA ASP A 12 -0.93 -18.12 -14.57
C ASP A 12 0.51 -18.34 -14.07
N TYR A 13 0.92 -17.62 -13.02
CA TYR A 13 2.22 -17.81 -12.37
C TYR A 13 2.11 -18.62 -11.07
N SER A 14 3.24 -19.16 -10.62
CA SER A 14 3.29 -19.92 -9.38
C SER A 14 2.88 -19.10 -8.15
N ARG A 15 1.74 -19.46 -7.55
CA ARG A 15 1.23 -18.84 -6.32
C ARG A 15 2.26 -18.86 -5.18
N ARG A 16 3.00 -19.98 -5.03
CA ARG A 16 4.01 -20.13 -3.98
C ARG A 16 5.17 -19.18 -4.18
N LEU A 17 5.71 -19.11 -5.39
CA LEU A 17 6.81 -18.23 -5.73
C LEU A 17 6.41 -16.75 -5.59
N GLY A 18 5.26 -16.37 -6.15
CA GLY A 18 4.74 -15.00 -6.02
C GLY A 18 4.50 -14.60 -4.57
N GLY A 19 3.94 -15.51 -3.76
CA GLY A 19 3.73 -15.26 -2.34
C GLY A 19 5.04 -15.10 -1.55
N LEU A 20 6.05 -15.93 -1.83
CA LEU A 20 7.37 -15.82 -1.19
C LEU A 20 8.09 -14.53 -1.60
N LEU A 21 8.10 -14.18 -2.89
CA LEU A 21 8.68 -12.93 -3.37
C LEU A 21 7.97 -11.72 -2.75
N GLY A 22 6.64 -11.72 -2.69
CA GLY A 22 5.89 -10.64 -2.05
C GLY A 22 6.20 -10.50 -0.56
N ALA A 23 6.28 -11.61 0.17
CA ALA A 23 6.69 -11.60 1.58
C ALA A 23 8.12 -11.07 1.76
N PHE A 24 9.05 -11.51 0.90
CA PHE A 24 10.43 -11.02 0.90
C PHE A 24 10.50 -9.51 0.64
N PHE A 25 9.83 -9.01 -0.40
CA PHE A 25 9.85 -7.57 -0.71
C PHE A 25 9.20 -6.70 0.37
N VAL A 26 8.18 -7.19 1.05
CA VAL A 26 7.57 -6.46 2.18
C VAL A 26 8.47 -6.48 3.42
N ALA A 27 9.04 -7.64 3.76
CA ALA A 27 9.79 -7.80 5.01
C ALA A 27 11.26 -7.32 4.89
N VAL A 28 11.89 -7.56 3.76
CA VAL A 28 13.34 -7.37 3.57
C VAL A 28 13.67 -6.39 2.45
N GLY A 29 12.95 -6.45 1.33
CA GLY A 29 13.22 -5.63 0.16
C GLY A 29 13.04 -4.12 0.39
N GLY A 30 12.26 -3.71 1.40
CA GLY A 30 12.16 -2.33 1.85
C GLY A 30 13.48 -1.76 2.40
N ALA A 31 14.42 -2.62 2.77
CA ALA A 31 15.77 -2.26 3.22
C ALA A 31 16.81 -2.26 2.08
N SER A 32 16.40 -2.02 0.83
CA SER A 32 17.28 -2.02 -0.35
C SER A 32 18.46 -1.05 -0.24
N THR A 33 18.34 0.03 0.53
CA THR A 33 19.44 0.95 0.85
C THR A 33 20.59 0.26 1.60
N THR A 34 20.30 -0.77 2.39
CA THR A 34 21.35 -1.58 3.05
C THR A 34 22.16 -2.36 2.02
N ALA A 35 21.51 -3.00 1.06
CA ALA A 35 22.19 -3.70 -0.03
C ALA A 35 23.02 -2.72 -0.88
N LEU A 36 22.45 -1.57 -1.22
CA LEU A 36 23.16 -0.53 -1.96
C LEU A 36 24.39 -0.02 -1.20
N ARG A 37 24.29 0.18 0.10
CA ARG A 37 25.37 0.60 0.97
C ARG A 37 26.53 -0.40 1.00
N LEU A 38 26.21 -1.70 1.14
CA LEU A 38 27.21 -2.76 1.09
C LEU A 38 27.90 -2.83 -0.28
N LEU A 39 27.13 -2.67 -1.38
CA LEU A 39 27.70 -2.64 -2.72
C LEU A 39 28.59 -1.43 -2.96
N VAL A 40 28.17 -0.23 -2.57
CA VAL A 40 28.96 0.99 -2.71
C VAL A 40 30.23 0.93 -1.87
N GLY A 41 30.16 0.34 -0.67
CA GLY A 41 31.33 0.15 0.18
C GLY A 41 32.41 -0.79 -0.36
N GLN A 42 32.12 -1.57 -1.41
CA GLN A 42 33.10 -2.42 -2.10
C GLN A 42 33.80 -1.71 -3.28
N LEU A 43 33.36 -0.49 -3.63
CA LEU A 43 33.95 0.27 -4.73
C LEU A 43 35.22 1.00 -4.28
N PRO A 44 36.15 1.34 -5.21
CA PRO A 44 37.23 2.27 -4.93
C PRO A 44 36.69 3.61 -4.39
N GLU A 45 37.41 4.26 -3.49
CA GLU A 45 36.94 5.43 -2.72
C GLU A 45 36.35 6.55 -3.59
N ASP A 46 37.06 6.91 -4.68
CA ASP A 46 36.58 7.98 -5.59
C ASP A 46 35.25 7.63 -6.25
N LEU A 47 35.11 6.37 -6.67
CA LEU A 47 33.88 5.89 -7.28
C LEU A 47 32.76 5.74 -6.22
N ALA A 48 33.08 5.24 -5.05
CA ALA A 48 32.17 5.07 -3.93
C ALA A 48 31.59 6.42 -3.47
N THR A 49 32.41 7.45 -3.35
CA THR A 49 31.97 8.80 -2.98
C THR A 49 31.11 9.43 -4.08
N THR A 50 31.49 9.28 -5.36
CA THR A 50 30.72 9.80 -6.49
C THR A 50 29.32 9.14 -6.58
N VAL A 51 29.26 7.82 -6.53
CA VAL A 51 28.00 7.05 -6.61
C VAL A 51 27.20 7.17 -5.32
N GLY A 52 27.88 7.23 -4.18
CA GLY A 52 27.25 7.31 -2.86
C GLY A 52 26.70 8.70 -2.50
N GLN A 53 27.23 9.78 -3.10
CA GLN A 53 26.81 11.14 -2.77
C GLN A 53 25.29 11.38 -2.83
N PRO A 54 24.56 11.02 -3.90
CA PRO A 54 23.12 11.28 -3.98
C PRO A 54 22.30 10.47 -2.97
N VAL A 55 22.83 9.34 -2.49
CA VAL A 55 22.10 8.41 -1.60
C VAL A 55 22.50 8.61 -0.15
N PHE A 56 23.77 8.79 0.14
CA PHE A 56 24.31 8.80 1.51
C PHE A 56 24.82 10.17 1.97
N GLY A 57 24.99 11.14 1.06
CA GLY A 57 25.54 12.44 1.40
C GLY A 57 24.73 13.18 2.46
N PHE A 58 23.42 13.10 2.39
CA PHE A 58 22.55 13.69 3.42
C PHE A 58 22.69 12.98 4.78
N ALA A 59 22.79 11.65 4.80
CA ALA A 59 22.96 10.91 6.02
C ALA A 59 24.33 11.21 6.66
N ALA A 60 25.41 11.20 5.87
CA ALA A 60 26.76 11.55 6.32
C ALA A 60 26.79 12.96 6.93
N SER A 61 26.22 13.95 6.25
CA SER A 61 26.09 15.32 6.75
C SER A 61 25.27 15.41 8.04
N ARG A 62 24.18 14.66 8.13
CA ARG A 62 23.32 14.62 9.34
C ARG A 62 24.04 14.10 10.57
N TYR A 63 25.00 13.20 10.39
CA TYR A 63 25.82 12.65 11.47
C TYR A 63 27.15 13.39 11.67
N GLY A 64 27.45 14.40 10.82
CA GLY A 64 28.73 15.14 10.88
C GLY A 64 29.93 14.31 10.50
N ILE A 65 29.77 13.26 9.68
CA ILE A 65 30.82 12.34 9.24
C ILE A 65 31.15 12.62 7.78
N PRO A 66 32.43 12.72 7.39
CA PRO A 66 32.82 12.80 5.98
C PRO A 66 32.25 11.63 5.17
N LEU A 67 31.79 11.89 3.93
CA LEU A 67 31.11 10.87 3.13
C LEU A 67 31.94 9.62 2.89
N ALA A 68 33.25 9.77 2.61
CA ALA A 68 34.16 8.65 2.42
C ALA A 68 34.23 7.78 3.69
N GLU A 69 34.39 8.40 4.85
CA GLU A 69 34.40 7.70 6.13
C GLU A 69 33.05 7.04 6.42
N PHE A 70 31.94 7.74 6.16
CA PHE A 70 30.60 7.20 6.30
C PHE A 70 30.40 5.94 5.44
N ILE A 71 30.82 5.96 4.18
CA ILE A 71 30.71 4.82 3.26
C ILE A 71 31.63 3.68 3.74
N ALA A 72 32.85 3.96 4.16
CA ALA A 72 33.77 2.94 4.67
C ALA A 72 33.22 2.24 5.92
N GLN A 73 32.69 3.01 6.88
CA GLN A 73 32.07 2.45 8.09
C GLN A 73 30.81 1.62 7.78
N GLN A 74 30.01 2.06 6.83
CA GLN A 74 28.70 1.47 6.52
C GLN A 74 28.76 0.41 5.43
N GLY A 75 29.84 0.34 4.67
CA GLY A 75 30.08 -0.65 3.61
C GLY A 75 30.50 -2.02 4.12
N SER A 76 30.81 -2.16 5.42
CA SER A 76 31.13 -3.43 6.05
C SER A 76 29.97 -3.93 6.92
N LEU A 77 29.90 -5.24 7.16
CA LEU A 77 28.93 -5.82 8.08
C LEU A 77 29.24 -5.43 9.53
N ASP A 78 30.51 -5.21 9.88
CA ASP A 78 30.94 -4.82 11.22
C ASP A 78 30.53 -3.39 11.57
N GLY A 79 30.53 -2.49 10.57
CA GLY A 79 30.07 -1.10 10.71
C GLY A 79 28.58 -0.92 10.46
N TRP A 80 27.83 -1.99 10.35
CA TRP A 80 26.43 -1.94 10.00
C TRP A 80 25.57 -1.25 11.07
N SER A 81 24.91 -0.14 10.68
CA SER A 81 23.96 0.58 11.50
C SER A 81 22.58 0.64 10.86
N TRP A 82 21.59 0.21 11.57
CA TRP A 82 20.19 0.26 11.16
C TRP A 82 19.62 1.67 11.09
N TRP A 83 20.28 2.65 11.70
CA TRP A 83 19.81 4.03 11.76
C TRP A 83 20.03 4.82 10.47
N TYR A 84 21.09 4.52 9.72
CA TYR A 84 21.47 5.28 8.55
C TYR A 84 20.45 5.25 7.40
N PRO A 85 19.76 4.13 7.11
CA PRO A 85 18.71 4.09 6.08
C PRO A 85 17.56 5.08 6.30
N ARG A 86 17.35 5.56 7.53
CA ARG A 86 16.31 6.54 7.86
C ARG A 86 16.52 7.94 7.25
N TYR A 87 17.72 8.26 6.77
CA TYR A 87 18.09 9.58 6.29
C TYR A 87 18.45 9.61 4.80
N VAL A 88 17.99 8.64 4.01
CA VAL A 88 18.27 8.58 2.57
C VAL A 88 17.59 9.72 1.81
N VAL A 89 16.37 10.09 2.20
CA VAL A 89 15.66 11.23 1.59
C VAL A 89 15.80 12.45 2.48
N PRO A 90 16.33 13.58 1.97
CA PRO A 90 16.49 14.80 2.73
C PRO A 90 15.19 15.29 3.38
N GLY A 91 15.26 15.67 4.64
CA GLY A 91 14.14 16.22 5.38
C GLY A 91 13.09 15.19 5.84
N THR A 92 13.30 13.89 5.60
CA THR A 92 12.38 12.83 6.02
C THR A 92 13.06 11.80 6.91
N LEU A 93 12.26 11.18 7.78
CA LEU A 93 12.62 9.95 8.49
C LEU A 93 11.97 8.78 7.74
N GLN A 94 12.79 7.91 7.18
CA GLN A 94 12.28 6.71 6.52
C GLN A 94 12.30 5.54 7.49
N GLU A 95 11.15 4.92 7.67
CA GLU A 95 11.00 3.70 8.45
C GLU A 95 10.64 2.55 7.52
N PHE A 96 11.33 1.43 7.68
CA PHE A 96 11.06 0.23 6.92
C PHE A 96 10.74 -0.94 7.87
N PRO A 97 9.87 -1.87 7.46
CA PRO A 97 9.36 -2.91 8.35
C PRO A 97 10.44 -3.74 9.05
N PHE A 98 11.51 -4.05 8.33
CA PHE A 98 12.61 -4.86 8.88
C PHE A 98 13.34 -4.18 10.04
N TYR A 99 13.53 -2.87 9.99
CA TYR A 99 14.10 -2.09 11.08
C TYR A 99 13.23 -2.19 12.34
N ALA A 100 11.93 -1.96 12.18
CA ALA A 100 10.99 -2.04 13.29
C ALA A 100 10.93 -3.45 13.91
N LEU A 101 10.97 -4.49 13.09
CA LEU A 101 10.98 -5.89 13.55
C LEU A 101 12.23 -6.22 14.38
N ILE A 102 13.42 -5.78 13.94
CA ILE A 102 14.69 -6.05 14.65
C ILE A 102 14.78 -5.27 15.95
N LYS A 103 14.36 -4.01 15.93
CA LYS A 103 14.35 -3.17 17.12
C LYS A 103 13.30 -3.59 18.14
N GLY A 104 12.30 -4.40 17.75
CA GLY A 104 11.13 -4.64 18.58
C GLY A 104 10.30 -3.36 18.77
N ASP A 105 10.43 -2.39 17.84
CA ASP A 105 9.73 -1.12 17.89
C ASP A 105 8.30 -1.30 17.39
N LEU A 106 7.36 -1.33 18.31
CA LEU A 106 5.91 -1.41 18.05
C LEU A 106 5.33 -0.05 17.63
N HIS A 107 6.09 0.74 16.91
CA HIS A 107 5.63 2.04 16.39
C HIS A 107 4.39 1.88 15.50
N GLY A 108 3.47 2.84 15.58
CA GLY A 108 2.20 2.78 14.85
C GLY A 108 2.38 2.56 13.33
N HIS A 109 3.42 3.12 12.72
CA HIS A 109 3.74 2.91 11.31
C HIS A 109 4.15 1.46 11.00
N ALA A 110 4.93 0.83 11.87
CA ALA A 110 5.36 -0.56 11.67
C ALA A 110 4.18 -1.52 11.83
N LEU A 111 3.37 -1.32 12.87
CA LEU A 111 2.19 -2.13 13.12
C LEU A 111 1.13 -1.97 12.01
N SER A 112 0.93 -0.75 11.51
CA SER A 112 -0.05 -0.48 10.46
C SER A 112 0.29 -1.15 9.12
N THR A 113 1.56 -1.48 8.84
CA THR A 113 1.97 -2.12 7.59
C THR A 113 1.22 -3.43 7.33
N GLY A 114 1.08 -4.28 8.35
CA GLY A 114 0.31 -5.52 8.25
C GLY A 114 -1.17 -5.27 7.92
N TYR A 115 -1.76 -4.24 8.52
CA TYR A 115 -3.15 -3.85 8.27
C TYR A 115 -3.34 -3.19 6.90
N VAL A 116 -2.35 -2.49 6.34
CA VAL A 116 -2.40 -1.99 4.95
C VAL A 116 -2.47 -3.17 3.96
N VAL A 117 -1.67 -4.22 4.18
CA VAL A 117 -1.73 -5.44 3.37
C VAL A 117 -3.08 -6.15 3.53
N LEU A 118 -3.62 -6.20 4.75
CA LEU A 118 -4.96 -6.74 5.00
C LEU A 118 -6.05 -5.91 4.30
N ALA A 119 -5.97 -4.58 4.35
CA ALA A 119 -6.90 -3.71 3.63
C ALA A 119 -6.85 -3.97 2.12
N ALA A 120 -5.66 -4.09 1.54
CA ALA A 120 -5.49 -4.43 0.12
C ALA A 120 -6.06 -5.81 -0.21
N ALA A 121 -5.88 -6.80 0.66
CA ALA A 121 -6.46 -8.14 0.48
C ALA A 121 -8.00 -8.13 0.55
N LEU A 122 -8.58 -7.35 1.45
CA LEU A 122 -10.04 -7.17 1.55
C LEU A 122 -10.59 -6.43 0.33
N ALA A 123 -9.91 -5.36 -0.12
CA ALA A 123 -10.27 -4.63 -1.34
C ALA A 123 -10.24 -5.55 -2.58
N TYR A 124 -9.18 -6.34 -2.73
CA TYR A 124 -9.08 -7.33 -3.79
C TYR A 124 -10.15 -8.42 -3.68
N SER A 125 -10.44 -8.91 -2.47
CA SER A 125 -11.52 -9.87 -2.23
C SER A 125 -12.87 -9.29 -2.64
N TYR A 126 -13.15 -8.03 -2.31
CA TYR A 126 -14.35 -7.33 -2.73
C TYR A 126 -14.44 -7.21 -4.26
N TYR A 127 -13.37 -6.79 -4.91
CA TYR A 127 -13.27 -6.67 -6.37
C TYR A 127 -13.65 -7.98 -7.08
N ARG A 128 -13.25 -9.13 -6.53
CA ARG A 128 -13.51 -10.47 -7.07
C ARG A 128 -14.91 -11.00 -6.75
N LEU A 129 -15.72 -10.32 -5.93
CA LEU A 129 -17.04 -10.81 -5.55
C LEU A 129 -18.08 -10.49 -6.62
N PRO A 130 -18.88 -11.50 -7.07
CA PRO A 130 -19.94 -11.27 -8.04
C PRO A 130 -21.09 -10.42 -7.47
N ALA A 131 -21.84 -9.78 -8.36
CA ALA A 131 -22.91 -8.82 -8.04
C ALA A 131 -23.99 -9.43 -7.13
N GLU A 132 -24.33 -10.70 -7.32
CA GLU A 132 -25.39 -11.44 -6.62
C GLU A 132 -25.09 -11.60 -5.12
N ARG A 133 -23.81 -11.56 -4.75
CA ARG A 133 -23.37 -11.74 -3.35
C ARG A 133 -23.35 -10.41 -2.56
N ARG A 134 -24.39 -9.60 -2.72
CA ARG A 134 -24.50 -8.28 -2.08
C ARG A 134 -24.18 -8.28 -0.59
N ARG A 135 -24.75 -9.23 0.18
CA ARG A 135 -24.49 -9.34 1.63
C ARG A 135 -23.01 -9.54 1.94
N ARG A 136 -22.33 -10.40 1.19
CA ARG A 136 -20.90 -10.67 1.36
C ARG A 136 -20.06 -9.47 0.95
N ARG A 137 -20.44 -8.76 -0.11
CA ARG A 137 -19.81 -7.50 -0.52
C ARG A 137 -19.90 -6.44 0.56
N LEU A 138 -21.09 -6.25 1.16
CA LEU A 138 -21.27 -5.35 2.31
C LEU A 138 -20.46 -5.79 3.53
N ALA A 139 -20.41 -7.07 3.85
CA ALA A 139 -19.62 -7.59 4.96
C ALA A 139 -18.11 -7.34 4.76
N VAL A 140 -17.56 -7.55 3.56
CA VAL A 140 -16.15 -7.28 3.28
C VAL A 140 -15.86 -5.78 3.30
N LEU A 141 -16.75 -4.96 2.75
CA LEU A 141 -16.56 -3.53 2.64
C LEU A 141 -16.72 -2.83 4.02
N LEU A 142 -17.84 -3.03 4.67
CA LEU A 142 -18.15 -2.34 5.92
C LEU A 142 -17.59 -3.06 7.14
N GLY A 143 -17.74 -4.38 7.23
CA GLY A 143 -17.20 -5.20 8.31
C GLY A 143 -15.68 -5.37 8.22
N GLY A 144 -15.16 -5.65 7.04
CA GLY A 144 -13.72 -5.85 6.85
C GLY A 144 -12.96 -4.51 6.76
N LEU A 145 -13.15 -3.77 5.67
CA LEU A 145 -12.43 -2.51 5.44
C LEU A 145 -12.81 -1.42 6.45
N GLY A 146 -14.06 -1.35 6.91
CA GLY A 146 -14.48 -0.41 7.94
C GLY A 146 -13.79 -0.65 9.28
N VAL A 147 -13.65 -1.90 9.71
CA VAL A 147 -12.91 -2.25 10.93
C VAL A 147 -11.42 -1.94 10.77
N VAL A 148 -10.80 -2.28 9.64
CA VAL A 148 -9.39 -1.94 9.39
C VAL A 148 -9.18 -0.42 9.36
N ALA A 149 -10.13 0.34 8.80
CA ALA A 149 -10.10 1.80 8.85
C ALA A 149 -10.16 2.31 10.30
N GLY A 150 -10.96 1.70 11.18
CA GLY A 150 -10.98 2.01 12.61
C GLY A 150 -9.65 1.73 13.29
N VAL A 151 -9.03 0.58 12.99
CA VAL A 151 -7.68 0.26 13.49
C VAL A 151 -6.67 1.33 13.04
N PHE A 152 -6.74 1.81 11.80
CA PHE A 152 -5.88 2.90 11.33
C PHE A 152 -6.14 4.22 12.06
N GLY A 153 -7.40 4.57 12.32
CA GLY A 153 -7.74 5.76 13.09
C GLY A 153 -7.09 5.77 14.47
N PHE A 154 -7.06 4.62 15.12
CA PHE A 154 -6.44 4.43 16.43
C PHE A 154 -4.91 4.31 16.39
N MET A 155 -4.35 3.51 15.46
CA MET A 155 -2.91 3.19 15.45
C MET A 155 -2.07 4.16 14.63
N ASN A 156 -2.55 4.54 13.47
CA ASN A 156 -1.84 5.37 12.50
C ASN A 156 -2.82 6.08 11.56
N THR A 157 -3.30 7.22 11.97
CA THR A 157 -4.31 8.01 11.25
C THR A 157 -3.90 8.32 9.79
N TRP A 158 -2.60 8.40 9.50
CA TRP A 158 -2.09 8.59 8.14
C TRP A 158 -2.40 7.42 7.20
N SER A 159 -2.69 6.23 7.72
CA SER A 159 -3.10 5.08 6.93
C SER A 159 -4.62 5.03 6.65
N LEU A 160 -5.42 5.84 7.34
CA LEU A 160 -6.87 5.90 7.13
C LEU A 160 -7.25 6.29 5.69
N PRO A 161 -6.66 7.34 5.06
CA PRO A 161 -6.92 7.66 3.67
C PRO A 161 -6.61 6.51 2.71
N THR A 162 -5.63 5.67 3.04
CA THR A 162 -5.29 4.48 2.24
C THR A 162 -6.42 3.46 2.25
N ALA A 163 -7.03 3.19 3.41
CA ALA A 163 -8.18 2.28 3.49
C ALA A 163 -9.39 2.82 2.70
N VAL A 164 -9.67 4.11 2.81
CA VAL A 164 -10.75 4.78 2.05
C VAL A 164 -10.49 4.72 0.54
N GLY A 165 -9.26 5.01 0.11
CA GLY A 165 -8.85 4.93 -1.29
C GLY A 165 -8.95 3.50 -1.85
N LEU A 166 -8.53 2.50 -1.10
CA LEU A 166 -8.67 1.09 -1.47
C LEU A 166 -10.15 0.66 -1.55
N ALA A 167 -11.00 1.12 -0.63
CA ALA A 167 -12.43 0.88 -0.69
C ALA A 167 -13.06 1.50 -1.95
N TRP A 168 -12.71 2.74 -2.25
CA TRP A 168 -13.16 3.42 -3.47
C TRP A 168 -12.73 2.69 -4.73
N LEU A 169 -11.45 2.35 -4.84
CA LEU A 169 -10.91 1.62 -6.00
C LEU A 169 -11.58 0.26 -6.17
N ALA A 170 -11.76 -0.50 -5.09
CA ALA A 170 -12.39 -1.81 -5.14
C ALA A 170 -13.85 -1.73 -5.61
N VAL A 171 -14.60 -0.72 -5.14
CA VAL A 171 -16.00 -0.52 -5.54
C VAL A 171 -16.09 -0.01 -6.98
N ALA A 172 -15.22 0.90 -7.37
CA ALA A 172 -15.19 1.48 -8.71
C ALA A 172 -14.78 0.46 -9.78
N ALA A 173 -13.78 -0.39 -9.48
CA ALA A 173 -13.21 -1.34 -10.42
C ALA A 173 -13.97 -2.70 -10.48
N ALA A 174 -14.80 -3.03 -9.48
CA ALA A 174 -15.53 -4.31 -9.47
C ALA A 174 -16.50 -4.42 -10.66
N ASP A 175 -16.69 -5.61 -11.21
CA ASP A 175 -17.67 -5.84 -12.31
C ASP A 175 -19.08 -5.41 -11.89
N ALA A 176 -19.41 -5.62 -10.61
CA ALA A 176 -20.69 -5.23 -10.05
C ALA A 176 -20.82 -3.71 -9.91
N HIS A 177 -21.80 -3.11 -10.58
CA HIS A 177 -22.05 -1.68 -10.50
C HIS A 177 -22.24 -1.20 -9.04
N PRO A 178 -21.64 -0.06 -8.60
CA PRO A 178 -21.73 0.44 -7.22
C PRO A 178 -23.16 0.57 -6.70
N ALA A 179 -24.13 0.92 -7.57
CA ALA A 179 -25.54 1.00 -7.24
C ALA A 179 -26.11 -0.28 -6.61
N THR A 180 -25.56 -1.47 -6.91
CA THR A 180 -26.01 -2.74 -6.36
C THR A 180 -25.77 -2.90 -4.86
N LEU A 181 -25.01 -2.00 -4.25
CA LEU A 181 -24.85 -1.94 -2.78
C LEU A 181 -26.05 -1.34 -2.08
N PHE A 182 -26.89 -0.59 -2.79
CA PHE A 182 -28.07 0.08 -2.26
C PHE A 182 -29.33 -0.80 -2.36
N PRO A 183 -30.41 -0.51 -1.60
CA PRO A 183 -31.70 -1.16 -1.76
C PRO A 183 -32.24 -0.99 -3.20
N ASP A 184 -32.98 -1.97 -3.71
CA ASP A 184 -33.39 -2.07 -5.12
C ASP A 184 -34.08 -0.80 -5.66
N GLY A 185 -34.93 -0.15 -4.88
CA GLY A 185 -35.61 1.09 -5.27
C GLY A 185 -34.64 2.26 -5.48
N VAL A 186 -33.58 2.33 -4.67
CA VAL A 186 -32.52 3.34 -4.79
C VAL A 186 -31.53 2.95 -5.89
N ALA A 187 -31.18 1.68 -5.96
CA ALA A 187 -30.26 1.13 -6.97
C ALA A 187 -30.71 1.44 -8.39
N LYS A 188 -32.02 1.30 -8.68
CA LYS A 188 -32.60 1.63 -10.01
C LYS A 188 -32.40 3.10 -10.39
N ARG A 189 -32.53 4.01 -9.43
CA ARG A 189 -32.34 5.45 -9.66
C ARG A 189 -30.88 5.84 -9.84
N LEU A 190 -29.97 5.10 -9.18
CA LEU A 190 -28.54 5.39 -9.17
C LEU A 190 -27.78 4.74 -10.32
N ARG A 191 -28.33 3.77 -11.03
CA ARG A 191 -27.63 3.11 -12.15
C ARG A 191 -27.26 4.07 -13.29
N GLY A 192 -28.03 5.13 -13.48
CA GLY A 192 -27.84 6.03 -14.60
C GLY A 192 -28.20 5.37 -15.96
N PRO A 193 -27.94 6.03 -17.07
CA PRO A 193 -28.12 5.46 -18.39
C PRO A 193 -27.09 4.36 -18.63
N ASP A 194 -27.54 3.14 -18.93
CA ASP A 194 -26.65 2.06 -19.36
C ASP A 194 -26.03 2.43 -20.70
N ALA A 195 -24.71 2.57 -20.74
CA ALA A 195 -23.99 2.69 -21.99
C ALA A 195 -23.98 1.31 -22.68
N SER A 196 -24.75 1.15 -23.75
CA SER A 196 -24.70 -0.05 -24.60
C SER A 196 -23.34 -0.15 -25.31
N PRO A 197 -22.93 -1.36 -25.75
CA PRO A 197 -21.70 -1.52 -26.55
C PRO A 197 -21.66 -0.64 -27.79
N ASP A 198 -22.84 -0.27 -28.32
CA ASP A 198 -23.02 0.57 -29.52
C ASP A 198 -23.14 2.07 -29.20
N SER A 199 -23.14 2.44 -27.92
CA SER A 199 -23.20 3.85 -27.52
C SER A 199 -21.87 4.55 -27.83
N GLY A 200 -21.98 5.80 -28.28
CA GLY A 200 -20.84 6.62 -28.63
C GLY A 200 -19.88 6.82 -27.44
N TRP A 201 -18.62 7.14 -27.74
CA TRP A 201 -17.54 7.31 -26.78
C TRP A 201 -17.90 8.22 -25.59
N GLY A 202 -18.62 9.33 -25.84
CA GLY A 202 -19.06 10.25 -24.78
C GLY A 202 -20.03 9.63 -23.77
N ALA A 203 -20.94 8.76 -24.21
CA ALA A 203 -21.88 8.07 -23.32
C ALA A 203 -21.15 7.03 -22.44
N ARG A 204 -20.17 6.34 -23.00
CA ARG A 204 -19.31 5.39 -22.22
C ARG A 204 -18.50 6.11 -21.16
N LEU A 205 -17.84 7.21 -21.52
CA LEU A 205 -17.12 8.03 -20.55
C LEU A 205 -18.05 8.56 -19.44
N GLY A 206 -19.23 9.06 -19.80
CA GLY A 206 -20.21 9.53 -18.83
C GLY A 206 -20.63 8.45 -17.84
N SER A 207 -20.86 7.24 -18.32
CA SER A 207 -21.21 6.07 -17.51
C SER A 207 -20.06 5.68 -16.56
N GLU A 208 -18.82 5.65 -17.04
CA GLU A 208 -17.65 5.34 -16.20
C GLU A 208 -17.38 6.44 -15.17
N CYS A 209 -17.46 7.70 -15.55
CA CYS A 209 -17.35 8.81 -14.61
C CYS A 209 -18.42 8.74 -13.51
N TRP A 210 -19.67 8.44 -13.89
CA TRP A 210 -20.76 8.26 -12.94
C TRP A 210 -20.48 7.12 -11.95
N ARG A 211 -19.96 6.00 -12.42
CA ARG A 211 -19.55 4.86 -11.63
C ARG A 211 -18.47 5.24 -10.59
N LEU A 212 -17.45 5.97 -11.01
CA LEU A 212 -16.38 6.47 -10.14
C LEU A 212 -16.93 7.39 -9.05
N VAL A 213 -17.82 8.32 -9.41
CA VAL A 213 -18.47 9.24 -8.47
C VAL A 213 -19.35 8.46 -7.48
N LEU A 214 -20.13 7.51 -7.95
CA LEU A 214 -21.00 6.73 -7.07
C LEU A 214 -20.22 5.84 -6.09
N ALA A 215 -19.04 5.37 -6.47
CA ALA A 215 -18.14 4.60 -5.60
C ALA A 215 -17.60 5.42 -4.42
N VAL A 216 -17.65 6.75 -4.47
CA VAL A 216 -17.23 7.63 -3.37
C VAL A 216 -18.12 7.44 -2.13
N VAL A 217 -19.43 7.22 -2.32
CA VAL A 217 -20.37 7.09 -1.20
C VAL A 217 -20.03 5.94 -0.25
N PRO A 218 -19.88 4.69 -0.71
CA PRO A 218 -19.47 3.59 0.17
C PRO A 218 -18.06 3.76 0.73
N ALA A 219 -17.14 4.42 0.02
CA ALA A 219 -15.82 4.73 0.54
C ALA A 219 -15.86 5.75 1.69
N ILE A 220 -16.69 6.78 1.58
CA ILE A 220 -16.94 7.72 2.70
C ILE A 220 -17.52 6.98 3.90
N VAL A 221 -18.45 6.05 3.70
CA VAL A 221 -19.00 5.25 4.80
C VAL A 221 -17.91 4.45 5.50
N VAL A 222 -16.96 3.86 4.76
CA VAL A 222 -15.79 3.18 5.34
C VAL A 222 -14.95 4.17 6.16
N GLY A 223 -14.70 5.37 5.65
CA GLY A 223 -13.96 6.42 6.36
C GLY A 223 -14.67 6.87 7.65
N VAL A 224 -15.98 7.10 7.59
CA VAL A 224 -16.80 7.46 8.77
C VAL A 224 -16.78 6.35 9.81
N LEU A 225 -16.92 5.09 9.40
CA LEU A 225 -16.78 3.94 10.30
C LEU A 225 -15.38 3.90 10.93
N GLY A 226 -14.34 4.21 10.14
CA GLY A 226 -12.96 4.33 10.62
C GLY A 226 -12.83 5.35 11.74
N VAL A 227 -13.45 6.52 11.61
CA VAL A 227 -13.41 7.58 12.64
C VAL A 227 -14.27 7.23 13.86
N VAL A 228 -15.43 6.59 13.66
CA VAL A 228 -16.34 6.24 14.77
C VAL A 228 -15.81 5.08 15.60
N LEU A 229 -15.06 4.16 15.00
CA LEU A 229 -14.49 2.98 15.66
C LEU A 229 -13.10 3.24 16.28
N ALA A 230 -12.45 4.36 15.92
CA ALA A 230 -11.18 4.78 16.50
C ALA A 230 -11.34 5.41 17.87
#